data_a6da21fed86bd46e11fa82aeb01cb9b4
#
_entry.id   a6da21fed86bd46e11fa82aeb01cb9b4
#
_cell.length_a   1.000
_cell.length_b   1.000
_cell.length_c   1.000
_cell.angle_alpha   90.00
_cell.angle_beta   90.00
_cell.angle_gamma   90.00
#
_symmetry.space_group_name_H-M   'P 1'
#
loop_
_entity.id
_entity.type
_entity.pdbx_description
1 polymer ?
#
loop_
_entity_poly.entity_id
_entity_poly.type
_entity_poly.pdbx_seq_one_letter_code
_entity_poly.pdbx_strand_id
1 'polypeptide(L)'
;LGVKFISYSANLFNDAAVVMQTPCLPDEKLMTQSTALRNGWAWRIPLTSRVGNGYVYSSKYCSAEQAEQELRAHLGVDDSVAARHLKMKVGRLEQHWYKNCLAVGLSQGFIEPLEATALHLVQTTVEMFADCLVKGNYSDALQPEFNQRINSRFEGIRDYIVGHYRLSNRTDSQYWRDN
;
A
#
# COMPACT_ATOMS: atom_id res chain seq x y z
N LEU A 1 7.89 20.34 -5.65
CA LEU A 1 6.82 21.07 -6.36
C LEU A 1 5.95 21.94 -5.43
N GLY A 2 6.08 21.81 -4.09
CA GLY A 2 5.25 22.56 -3.13
C GLY A 2 3.77 22.15 -3.09
N VAL A 3 3.42 21.01 -3.70
CA VAL A 3 2.06 20.48 -3.69
C VAL A 3 1.76 19.86 -2.32
N LYS A 4 0.59 20.16 -1.75
CA LYS A 4 0.14 19.65 -0.47
C LYS A 4 -0.05 18.12 -0.52
N PHE A 5 0.34 17.44 0.55
CA PHE A 5 0.06 16.03 0.75
C PHE A 5 -1.16 15.85 1.66
N ILE A 6 -2.12 15.03 1.22
CA ILE A 6 -3.32 14.66 1.97
C ILE A 6 -3.06 13.30 2.63
N SER A 7 -2.92 13.28 3.93
CA SER A 7 -2.69 12.04 4.70
C SER A 7 -3.99 11.26 4.90
N TYR A 8 -3.90 9.93 4.86
CA TYR A 8 -4.98 9.00 5.18
C TYR A 8 -4.79 8.32 6.54
N SER A 9 -3.81 8.75 7.33
CA SER A 9 -3.48 8.12 8.63
C SER A 9 -4.63 8.10 9.64
N ALA A 10 -5.66 8.93 9.46
CA ALA A 10 -6.87 8.89 10.26
C ALA A 10 -7.81 7.72 9.93
N ASN A 11 -7.65 7.12 8.75
CA ASN A 11 -8.51 6.05 8.25
C ASN A 11 -7.75 4.73 8.04
N LEU A 12 -6.46 4.81 7.73
CA LEU A 12 -5.57 3.67 7.47
C LEU A 12 -4.38 3.77 8.41
N PHE A 13 -4.29 2.85 9.37
CA PHE A 13 -3.32 2.94 10.47
C PHE A 13 -1.96 2.36 10.14
N ASN A 14 -1.86 1.56 9.08
CA ASN A 14 -0.61 0.92 8.70
C ASN A 14 0.34 1.92 8.03
N ASP A 15 1.47 2.16 8.68
CA ASP A 15 2.49 3.12 8.27
C ASP A 15 3.90 2.52 8.16
N ALA A 16 4.01 1.22 8.42
CA ALA A 16 5.28 0.49 8.37
C ALA A 16 5.10 -0.93 7.83
N ALA A 17 6.19 -1.51 7.36
CA ALA A 17 6.25 -2.92 6.99
C ALA A 17 7.64 -3.50 7.31
N VAL A 18 7.69 -4.80 7.59
CA VAL A 18 8.91 -5.60 7.61
C VAL A 18 8.79 -6.67 6.53
N VAL A 19 9.86 -6.86 5.75
CA VAL A 19 9.88 -7.79 4.62
C VAL A 19 11.02 -8.78 4.74
N MET A 20 10.76 -10.03 4.36
CA MET A 20 11.71 -11.13 4.38
C MET A 20 11.57 -11.96 3.09
N GLN A 21 12.66 -12.56 2.66
CA GLN A 21 12.64 -13.50 1.55
C GLN A 21 12.99 -14.88 2.05
N THR A 22 12.20 -15.88 1.68
CA THR A 22 12.44 -17.27 2.01
C THR A 22 12.60 -18.11 0.73
N PRO A 23 13.31 -19.25 0.77
CA PRO A 23 13.37 -20.18 -0.36
C PRO A 23 11.97 -20.68 -0.74
N CYS A 24 11.75 -21.00 -2.02
CA CYS A 24 10.58 -21.75 -2.45
C CYS A 24 10.68 -23.20 -1.98
N LEU A 25 9.56 -23.76 -1.54
CA LEU A 25 9.43 -25.18 -1.27
C LEU A 25 9.07 -25.95 -2.57
N PRO A 26 9.43 -27.24 -2.70
CA PRO A 26 9.08 -28.03 -3.88
C PRO A 26 7.57 -28.08 -4.19
N ASP A 27 6.73 -28.12 -3.14
CA ASP A 27 5.27 -28.15 -3.25
C ASP A 27 4.62 -26.79 -2.98
N GLU A 28 5.32 -25.69 -3.32
CA GLU A 28 4.85 -24.34 -3.10
C GLU A 28 3.53 -24.07 -3.83
N LYS A 29 2.50 -23.67 -3.09
CA LYS A 29 1.23 -23.22 -3.69
C LYS A 29 1.42 -21.88 -4.39
N LEU A 30 1.23 -21.84 -5.71
CA LEU A 30 1.39 -20.64 -6.55
C LEU A 30 0.18 -19.68 -6.39
N MET A 31 -0.03 -19.19 -5.16
CA MET A 31 -1.08 -18.24 -4.84
C MET A 31 -0.58 -17.21 -3.82
N THR A 32 -1.01 -15.97 -3.97
CA THR A 32 -0.83 -14.95 -2.94
C THR A 32 -1.70 -15.28 -1.73
N GLN A 33 -1.12 -15.18 -0.55
CA GLN A 33 -1.82 -15.35 0.72
C GLN A 33 -1.75 -14.06 1.52
N SER A 34 -2.86 -13.68 2.15
CA SER A 34 -2.93 -12.59 3.12
C SER A 34 -3.41 -13.16 4.45
N THR A 35 -2.65 -12.92 5.50
CA THR A 35 -2.93 -13.43 6.86
C THR A 35 -3.02 -12.27 7.83
N ALA A 36 -4.14 -12.13 8.52
CA ALA A 36 -4.29 -11.13 9.56
C ALA A 36 -3.45 -11.50 10.78
N LEU A 37 -2.52 -10.64 11.18
CA LEU A 37 -1.68 -10.74 12.38
C LEU A 37 -2.17 -9.77 13.46
N ARG A 38 -1.44 -9.68 14.58
CA ARG A 38 -1.91 -8.96 15.77
C ARG A 38 -2.11 -7.46 15.54
N ASN A 39 -1.21 -6.81 14.77
CA ASN A 39 -1.23 -5.36 14.58
C ASN A 39 -1.20 -4.96 13.09
N GLY A 40 -1.76 -5.80 12.23
CA GLY A 40 -1.79 -5.62 10.78
C GLY A 40 -2.02 -6.93 10.06
N TRP A 41 -1.40 -7.10 8.88
CA TRP A 41 -1.52 -8.32 8.08
C TRP A 41 -0.22 -8.65 7.33
N ALA A 42 0.04 -9.94 7.15
CA ALA A 42 1.16 -10.45 6.40
C ALA A 42 0.75 -10.91 5.01
N TRP A 43 1.60 -10.63 4.01
CA TRP A 43 1.50 -11.24 2.70
C TRP A 43 2.55 -12.32 2.52
N ARG A 44 2.22 -13.32 1.69
CA ARG A 44 3.11 -14.35 1.20
C ARG A 44 2.91 -14.51 -0.30
N ILE A 45 3.93 -14.25 -1.09
CA ILE A 45 3.88 -14.23 -2.56
C ILE A 45 4.97 -15.13 -3.10
N PRO A 46 4.64 -16.34 -3.58
CA PRO A 46 5.58 -17.22 -4.28
C PRO A 46 6.01 -16.60 -5.61
N LEU A 47 7.32 -16.57 -5.84
CA LEU A 47 7.95 -16.13 -7.06
C LEU A 47 8.77 -17.30 -7.62
N THR A 48 9.29 -17.18 -8.84
CA THR A 48 10.05 -18.24 -9.49
C THR A 48 11.27 -18.73 -8.69
N SER A 49 11.96 -17.84 -7.98
CA SER A 49 13.23 -18.16 -7.29
C SER A 49 13.16 -18.02 -5.76
N ARG A 50 12.08 -17.50 -5.23
CA ARG A 50 11.91 -17.22 -3.79
C ARG A 50 10.45 -16.99 -3.44
N VAL A 51 10.17 -16.94 -2.14
CA VAL A 51 8.90 -16.41 -1.63
C VAL A 51 9.14 -15.03 -1.02
N GLY A 52 8.41 -14.04 -1.49
CA GLY A 52 8.36 -12.72 -0.87
C GLY A 52 7.36 -12.73 0.27
N ASN A 53 7.82 -12.42 1.47
CA ASN A 53 6.97 -12.30 2.64
C ASN A 53 7.07 -10.90 3.22
N GLY A 54 6.00 -10.40 3.81
CA GLY A 54 6.07 -9.16 4.55
C GLY A 54 4.87 -8.98 5.47
N TYR A 55 5.06 -8.13 6.46
CA TYR A 55 4.06 -7.76 7.44
C TYR A 55 3.88 -6.26 7.42
N VAL A 56 2.70 -5.81 6.98
CA VAL A 56 2.23 -4.43 7.06
C VAL A 56 1.60 -4.22 8.44
N TYR A 57 2.09 -3.24 9.18
CA TYR A 57 1.64 -3.00 10.56
C TYR A 57 1.57 -1.50 10.87
N SER A 58 0.92 -1.19 11.99
CA SER A 58 0.85 0.17 12.50
C SER A 58 1.88 0.40 13.59
N SER A 59 2.79 1.37 13.38
CA SER A 59 3.80 1.75 14.36
C SER A 59 3.22 2.35 15.65
N LYS A 60 1.94 2.72 15.64
CA LYS A 60 1.20 3.16 16.83
C LYS A 60 0.97 2.01 17.83
N TYR A 61 0.83 0.77 17.35
CA TYR A 61 0.45 -0.39 18.16
C TYR A 61 1.58 -1.40 18.34
N CYS A 62 2.63 -1.33 17.53
CA CYS A 62 3.69 -2.34 17.50
C CYS A 62 5.02 -1.70 17.13
N SER A 63 6.11 -2.02 17.86
CA SER A 63 7.44 -1.59 17.46
C SER A 63 7.94 -2.38 16.25
N ALA A 64 8.99 -1.87 15.59
CA ALA A 64 9.59 -2.55 14.45
C ALA A 64 10.15 -3.94 14.82
N GLU A 65 10.76 -4.03 15.99
CA GLU A 65 11.33 -5.27 16.54
C GLU A 65 10.23 -6.29 16.85
N GLN A 66 9.12 -5.84 17.45
CA GLN A 66 7.96 -6.70 17.72
C GLN A 66 7.32 -7.22 16.44
N ALA A 67 7.18 -6.35 15.43
CA ALA A 67 6.65 -6.75 14.12
C ALA A 67 7.56 -7.76 13.42
N GLU A 68 8.88 -7.59 13.51
CA GLU A 68 9.84 -8.55 12.97
C GLU A 68 9.74 -9.91 13.67
N GLN A 69 9.71 -9.93 15.00
CA GLN A 69 9.55 -11.16 15.77
C GLN A 69 8.25 -11.89 15.45
N GLU A 70 7.14 -11.14 15.31
CA GLU A 70 5.84 -11.73 14.94
C GLU A 70 5.88 -12.34 13.55
N LEU A 71 6.50 -11.65 12.57
CA LEU A 71 6.65 -12.18 11.22
C LEU A 71 7.55 -13.42 11.20
N ARG A 72 8.69 -13.41 11.93
CA ARG A 72 9.58 -14.58 12.04
C ARG A 72 8.85 -15.79 12.63
N ALA A 73 8.11 -15.58 13.71
CA ALA A 73 7.31 -16.63 14.32
C ALA A 73 6.24 -17.17 13.36
N HIS A 74 5.57 -16.30 12.61
CA HIS A 74 4.59 -16.67 11.61
C HIS A 74 5.18 -17.50 10.46
N LEU A 75 6.40 -17.14 10.00
CA LEU A 75 7.11 -17.85 8.92
C LEU A 75 7.88 -19.08 9.40
N GLY A 76 8.09 -19.26 10.71
CA GLY A 76 8.93 -20.34 11.28
C GLY A 76 10.41 -20.17 10.93
N VAL A 77 10.90 -18.93 10.84
CA VAL A 77 12.31 -18.61 10.49
C VAL A 77 13.05 -17.96 11.65
N ASP A 78 14.35 -18.17 11.69
CA ASP A 78 15.26 -17.59 12.68
C ASP A 78 15.92 -16.28 12.19
N ASP A 79 16.88 -15.78 12.95
CA ASP A 79 17.59 -14.52 12.67
C ASP A 79 18.55 -14.60 11.49
N SER A 80 18.79 -15.77 10.90
CA SER A 80 19.61 -15.92 9.70
C SER A 80 18.94 -15.35 8.44
N VAL A 81 17.61 -15.27 8.44
CA VAL A 81 16.85 -14.64 7.35
C VAL A 81 16.90 -13.12 7.49
N ALA A 82 17.45 -12.44 6.50
CA ALA A 82 17.56 -10.98 6.50
C ALA A 82 16.18 -10.32 6.50
N ALA A 83 15.94 -9.39 7.41
CA ALA A 83 14.76 -8.54 7.48
C ALA A 83 15.06 -7.13 6.97
N ARG A 84 14.12 -6.54 6.27
CA ARG A 84 14.17 -5.14 5.84
C ARG A 84 12.94 -4.39 6.32
N HIS A 85 13.16 -3.31 7.06
CA HIS A 85 12.10 -2.43 7.55
C HIS A 85 11.83 -1.31 6.56
N LEU A 86 10.55 -1.01 6.36
CA LEU A 86 10.04 0.02 5.47
C LEU A 86 9.13 0.95 6.27
N LYS A 87 9.23 2.25 6.01
CA LYS A 87 8.24 3.25 6.49
C LYS A 87 7.41 3.72 5.30
N MET A 88 6.13 3.90 5.52
CA MET A 88 5.18 4.26 4.48
C MET A 88 4.47 5.57 4.86
N LYS A 89 4.37 6.46 3.89
CA LYS A 89 3.58 7.68 4.02
C LYS A 89 2.26 7.47 3.28
N VAL A 90 1.22 7.11 4.03
CA VAL A 90 -0.09 6.74 3.46
C VAL A 90 -0.90 7.99 3.15
N GLY A 91 -1.34 8.10 1.92
CA GLY A 91 -2.06 9.26 1.40
C GLY A 91 -1.68 9.59 -0.04
N ARG A 92 -2.03 10.78 -0.47
CA ARG A 92 -1.81 11.25 -1.85
C ARG A 92 -1.43 12.71 -1.92
N LEU A 93 -0.93 13.15 -3.06
CA LEU A 93 -0.86 14.57 -3.39
C LEU A 93 -2.28 15.13 -3.60
N GLU A 94 -2.46 16.42 -3.32
CA GLU A 94 -3.69 17.14 -3.65
C GLU A 94 -3.83 17.36 -5.16
N GLN A 95 -2.69 17.56 -5.85
CA GLN A 95 -2.60 17.70 -7.30
C GLN A 95 -1.53 16.76 -7.83
N HIS A 96 -1.91 15.86 -8.72
CA HIS A 96 -1.02 14.88 -9.34
C HIS A 96 -0.39 15.43 -10.62
N TRP A 97 -1.14 16.19 -11.39
CA TRP A 97 -0.64 17.00 -12.48
C TRP A 97 -0.59 18.47 -12.02
N TYR A 98 0.60 19.04 -11.95
CA TYR A 98 0.85 20.41 -11.53
C TYR A 98 1.86 21.08 -12.46
N LYS A 99 1.47 22.18 -13.09
CA LYS A 99 2.24 22.83 -14.16
C LYS A 99 2.61 21.81 -15.25
N ASN A 100 3.88 21.72 -15.61
CA ASN A 100 4.40 20.78 -16.60
C ASN A 100 4.87 19.44 -16.02
N CYS A 101 4.50 19.09 -14.78
CA CYS A 101 4.91 17.87 -14.12
C CYS A 101 3.73 16.98 -13.77
N LEU A 102 3.87 15.69 -14.04
CA LEU A 102 2.96 14.63 -13.61
C LEU A 102 3.65 13.78 -12.55
N ALA A 103 3.06 13.65 -11.36
CA ALA A 103 3.46 12.68 -10.36
C ALA A 103 2.80 11.33 -10.66
N VAL A 104 3.58 10.23 -10.60
CA VAL A 104 3.11 8.86 -10.86
C VAL A 104 3.74 7.90 -9.85
N GLY A 105 3.01 6.85 -9.45
CA GLY A 105 3.49 5.86 -8.49
C GLY A 105 3.76 6.46 -7.11
N LEU A 106 4.86 6.11 -6.47
CA LEU A 106 5.18 6.56 -5.11
C LEU A 106 5.32 8.09 -4.98
N SER A 107 5.63 8.81 -6.06
CA SER A 107 5.66 10.27 -6.07
C SER A 107 4.26 10.90 -6.02
N GLN A 108 3.25 10.15 -6.43
CA GLN A 108 1.84 10.55 -6.46
C GLN A 108 1.16 10.34 -5.11
N GLY A 109 1.47 9.24 -4.46
CA GLY A 109 0.89 8.81 -3.20
C GLY A 109 1.09 7.32 -2.97
N PHE A 110 0.61 6.85 -1.83
CA PHE A 110 0.68 5.45 -1.47
C PHE A 110 -0.52 5.05 -0.63
N ILE A 111 -1.09 3.90 -0.93
CA ILE A 111 -2.04 3.17 -0.11
C ILE A 111 -1.46 1.78 0.10
N GLU A 112 -1.65 1.20 1.28
CA GLU A 112 -1.10 -0.11 1.60
C GLU A 112 -1.44 -1.18 0.54
N PRO A 113 -0.60 -2.23 0.37
CA PRO A 113 -0.71 -3.16 -0.76
C PRO A 113 -1.86 -4.17 -0.67
N LEU A 114 -2.75 -4.07 0.31
CA LEU A 114 -3.97 -4.88 0.36
C LEU A 114 -4.73 -4.69 -0.98
N GLU A 115 -5.09 -5.80 -1.64
CA GLU A 115 -5.70 -5.83 -2.98
C GLU A 115 -4.80 -5.33 -4.14
N ALA A 116 -3.50 -5.09 -3.91
CA ALA A 116 -2.49 -4.79 -4.93
C ALA A 116 -2.84 -3.63 -5.89
N THR A 117 -3.52 -2.58 -5.40
CA THR A 117 -4.08 -1.48 -6.20
C THR A 117 -3.05 -0.50 -6.78
N ALA A 118 -1.78 -0.55 -6.31
CA ALA A 118 -0.77 0.44 -6.67
C ALA A 118 -0.48 0.50 -8.19
N LEU A 119 -0.30 -0.65 -8.85
CA LEU A 119 -0.05 -0.71 -10.30
C LEU A 119 -1.26 -0.27 -11.11
N HIS A 120 -2.48 -0.60 -10.66
CA HIS A 120 -3.70 -0.12 -11.27
C HIS A 120 -3.80 1.42 -11.21
N LEU A 121 -3.42 2.04 -10.09
CA LEU A 121 -3.35 3.50 -9.98
C LEU A 121 -2.34 4.10 -10.96
N VAL A 122 -1.16 3.50 -11.09
CA VAL A 122 -0.13 3.95 -12.06
C VAL A 122 -0.69 3.91 -13.47
N GLN A 123 -1.23 2.77 -13.89
CA GLN A 123 -1.80 2.59 -15.24
C GLN A 123 -2.92 3.60 -15.50
N THR A 124 -3.89 3.69 -14.60
CA THR A 124 -5.01 4.62 -14.72
C THR A 124 -4.54 6.08 -14.79
N THR A 125 -3.54 6.45 -14.00
CA THR A 125 -2.99 7.81 -14.02
C THR A 125 -2.37 8.14 -15.37
N VAL A 126 -1.57 7.24 -15.94
CA VAL A 126 -0.91 7.45 -17.24
C VAL A 126 -1.93 7.50 -18.38
N GLU A 127 -2.87 6.58 -18.42
CA GLU A 127 -3.94 6.54 -19.43
C GLU A 127 -4.80 7.81 -19.39
N MET A 128 -5.26 8.21 -18.21
CA MET A 128 -6.07 9.41 -18.04
C MET A 128 -5.29 10.69 -18.38
N PHE A 129 -4.00 10.74 -18.03
CA PHE A 129 -3.16 11.88 -18.38
C PHE A 129 -3.02 12.01 -19.90
N ALA A 130 -2.70 10.92 -20.59
CA ALA A 130 -2.58 10.92 -22.05
C ALA A 130 -3.89 11.34 -22.72
N ASP A 131 -5.02 10.84 -22.25
CA ASP A 131 -6.35 11.19 -22.75
C ASP A 131 -6.68 12.68 -22.54
N CYS A 132 -6.45 13.19 -21.32
CA CYS A 132 -6.66 14.61 -21.03
C CYS A 132 -5.72 15.53 -21.82
N LEU A 133 -4.46 15.13 -22.02
CA LEU A 133 -3.48 15.92 -22.78
C LEU A 133 -3.90 16.02 -24.26
N VAL A 134 -4.32 14.91 -24.87
CA VAL A 134 -4.80 14.89 -26.26
C VAL A 134 -6.08 15.71 -26.42
N LYS A 135 -7.08 15.49 -25.55
CA LYS A 135 -8.37 16.23 -25.56
C LYS A 135 -8.20 17.71 -25.28
N GLY A 136 -7.22 18.07 -24.46
CA GLY A 136 -6.85 19.45 -24.15
C GLY A 136 -5.95 20.12 -25.22
N ASN A 137 -5.79 19.49 -26.39
CA ASN A 137 -4.89 19.97 -27.45
C ASN A 137 -3.48 20.28 -26.96
N TYR A 138 -2.90 19.34 -26.16
CA TYR A 138 -1.57 19.41 -25.57
C TYR A 138 -1.36 20.62 -24.63
N SER A 139 -2.43 21.11 -24.03
CA SER A 139 -2.42 22.17 -23.02
C SER A 139 -2.79 21.64 -21.63
N ASP A 140 -2.73 22.50 -20.62
CA ASP A 140 -3.14 22.20 -19.25
C ASP A 140 -4.64 22.45 -18.96
N ALA A 141 -5.42 22.71 -20.00
CA ALA A 141 -6.84 23.07 -19.88
C ALA A 141 -7.68 22.03 -19.07
N LEU A 142 -7.32 20.74 -19.18
CA LEU A 142 -7.98 19.64 -18.45
C LEU A 142 -7.29 19.21 -17.17
N GLN A 143 -6.28 19.95 -16.70
CA GLN A 143 -5.54 19.65 -15.46
C GLN A 143 -6.45 19.60 -14.23
N PRO A 144 -7.42 20.52 -14.02
CA PRO A 144 -8.34 20.43 -12.88
C PRO A 144 -9.22 19.16 -12.91
N GLU A 145 -9.78 18.84 -14.08
CA GLU A 145 -10.58 17.63 -14.27
C GLU A 145 -9.78 16.36 -14.01
N PHE A 146 -8.56 16.28 -14.57
CA PHE A 146 -7.65 15.18 -14.34
C PHE A 146 -7.38 14.97 -12.84
N ASN A 147 -6.98 16.03 -12.13
CA ASN A 147 -6.68 15.96 -10.70
C ASN A 147 -7.90 15.52 -9.88
N GLN A 148 -9.09 16.04 -10.18
CA GLN A 148 -10.31 15.62 -9.51
C GLN A 148 -10.60 14.13 -9.72
N ARG A 149 -10.46 13.62 -10.93
CA ARG A 149 -10.71 12.21 -11.26
C ARG A 149 -9.72 11.27 -10.57
N ILE A 150 -8.42 11.62 -10.55
CA ILE A 150 -7.41 10.82 -9.84
C ILE A 150 -7.63 10.88 -8.33
N ASN A 151 -7.95 12.06 -7.77
CA ASN A 151 -8.30 12.19 -6.36
C ASN A 151 -9.46 11.25 -5.99
N SER A 152 -10.53 11.22 -6.79
CA SER A 152 -11.67 10.32 -6.56
C SER A 152 -11.28 8.84 -6.60
N ARG A 153 -10.31 8.45 -7.46
CA ARG A 153 -9.78 7.09 -7.48
C ARG A 153 -9.05 6.73 -6.18
N PHE A 154 -8.19 7.63 -5.69
CA PHE A 154 -7.50 7.44 -4.42
C PHE A 154 -8.48 7.34 -3.25
N GLU A 155 -9.50 8.22 -3.19
CA GLU A 155 -10.53 8.17 -2.15
C GLU A 155 -11.31 6.85 -2.19
N GLY A 156 -11.72 6.41 -3.37
CA GLY A 156 -12.44 5.15 -3.54
C GLY A 156 -11.62 3.92 -3.12
N ILE A 157 -10.31 3.89 -3.45
CA ILE A 157 -9.42 2.82 -3.02
C ILE A 157 -9.20 2.87 -1.50
N ARG A 158 -9.00 4.07 -0.92
CA ARG A 158 -8.93 4.23 0.54
C ARG A 158 -10.18 3.64 1.21
N ASP A 159 -11.35 4.00 0.75
CA ASP A 159 -12.61 3.57 1.35
C ASP A 159 -12.82 2.05 1.18
N TYR A 160 -12.40 1.50 0.05
CA TYR A 160 -12.40 0.06 -0.20
C TYR A 160 -11.49 -0.69 0.79
N ILE A 161 -10.27 -0.20 1.03
CA ILE A 161 -9.35 -0.81 2.00
C ILE A 161 -9.89 -0.65 3.43
N VAL A 162 -10.42 0.52 3.80
CA VAL A 162 -11.08 0.72 5.10
C VAL A 162 -12.22 -0.27 5.30
N GLY A 163 -12.98 -0.59 4.24
CA GLY A 163 -14.04 -1.58 4.28
C GLY A 163 -13.56 -2.96 4.73
N HIS A 164 -12.36 -3.40 4.31
CA HIS A 164 -11.78 -4.68 4.77
C HIS A 164 -11.57 -4.72 6.28
N TYR A 165 -11.08 -3.63 6.86
CA TYR A 165 -10.88 -3.53 8.32
C TYR A 165 -12.20 -3.46 9.08
N ARG A 166 -13.12 -2.60 8.63
CA ARG A 166 -14.43 -2.38 9.28
C ARG A 166 -15.34 -3.60 9.27
N LEU A 167 -15.19 -4.47 8.27
CA LEU A 167 -15.96 -5.72 8.17
C LEU A 167 -15.30 -6.88 8.93
N SER A 168 -14.10 -6.68 9.48
CA SER A 168 -13.41 -7.68 10.29
C SER A 168 -14.09 -7.84 11.65
N ASN A 169 -14.32 -9.10 12.06
CA ASN A 169 -14.84 -9.43 13.38
C ASN A 169 -13.74 -9.63 14.43
N ARG A 170 -12.49 -9.31 14.12
CA ARG A 170 -11.35 -9.47 15.04
C ARG A 170 -11.36 -8.42 16.14
N THR A 171 -11.16 -8.87 17.39
CA THR A 171 -11.10 -8.01 18.58
C THR A 171 -9.94 -8.39 19.51
N ASP A 172 -9.03 -9.24 19.03
CA ASP A 172 -7.94 -9.85 19.81
C ASP A 172 -6.78 -8.90 20.11
N SER A 173 -6.76 -7.73 19.49
CA SER A 173 -5.80 -6.67 19.80
C SER A 173 -6.46 -5.27 19.80
N GLN A 174 -5.75 -4.29 20.36
CA GLN A 174 -6.23 -2.90 20.29
C GLN A 174 -6.25 -2.37 18.85
N TYR A 175 -5.29 -2.79 18.03
CA TYR A 175 -5.27 -2.46 16.60
C TYR A 175 -6.58 -2.85 15.90
N TRP A 176 -7.05 -4.09 16.10
CA TRP A 176 -8.29 -4.58 15.47
C TRP A 176 -9.56 -3.96 16.07
N ARG A 177 -9.53 -3.54 17.33
CA ARG A 177 -10.66 -2.84 17.96
C ARG A 177 -10.80 -1.39 17.51
N ASP A 178 -9.70 -0.75 17.14
CA ASP A 178 -9.67 0.65 16.71
C ASP A 178 -9.93 0.82 15.20
N ASN A 179 -9.76 -0.26 14.39
CA ASN A 179 -10.07 -0.31 12.97
C ASN A 179 -11.54 -0.63 12.71
#